data_2385db9adfcf6c4e5326fc80dfe37ec9
#
_entry.id   2385db9adfcf6c4e5326fc80dfe37ec9
#
_cell.length_a   1.000
_cell.length_b   1.000
_cell.length_c   1.000
_cell.angle_alpha   90.00
_cell.angle_beta   90.00
_cell.angle_gamma   90.00
#
_symmetry.space_group_name_H-M   'P 1'
#
loop_
_entity.id
_entity.type
_entity.pdbx_description
1 polymer ?
#
loop_
_entity_poly.entity_id
_entity_poly.type
_entity_poly.pdbx_seq_one_letter_code
_entity_poly.pdbx_strand_id
1 'polypeptide(L)'
;FADKCAQHGIKFIGPSIETISVMGDKSKAREISLAQGVPVVPGSDDAYLEVETALKATEGIGFPMLLKARSGGGGRGIRVVDELSQFAAAFGQATREAEAAFADGAVYMERFFATVRHIEVQVLGDGKGGAVVFDERDCSVQRRHQKLIEESPSPVVSPDLRRDLLAVAAKLARGIRYEGAGTVEFILSVETGEFFFIEMNTRIQVEHPVTEMRSGIDLVRAQFDIAAGKPLPDYDASSQPGGHAIEFRINAEDCRRNFQPTPGILNRWRPPIGSGIRLDSAVFEGQRISPFYDSMLAKLIVHGSSRENALLKARDALKRFDCEGIATTIDFHRMLVDDEAFIGNAVHTRWIETEWSGNPEGESSS
;
A
#
# COMPACT_ATOMS: atom_id res chain seq x y z
N PHE A 1 -5.24 -15.71 16.12
CA PHE A 1 -3.98 -15.86 16.89
C PHE A 1 -4.04 -15.01 18.17
N ALA A 2 -4.33 -13.70 18.08
CA ALA A 2 -4.43 -12.79 19.24
C ALA A 2 -5.37 -13.31 20.33
N ASP A 3 -6.54 -13.86 19.95
CA ASP A 3 -7.48 -14.48 20.89
C ASP A 3 -6.86 -15.67 21.65
N LYS A 4 -6.11 -16.53 20.95
CA LYS A 4 -5.38 -17.63 21.59
C LYS A 4 -4.32 -17.14 22.58
N CYS A 5 -3.60 -16.08 22.25
CA CYS A 5 -2.66 -15.46 23.19
C CYS A 5 -3.37 -15.00 24.46
N ALA A 6 -4.49 -14.29 24.32
CA ALA A 6 -5.28 -13.81 25.46
C ALA A 6 -5.80 -14.96 26.34
N GLN A 7 -6.32 -16.05 25.75
CA GLN A 7 -6.78 -17.25 26.45
C GLN A 7 -5.67 -17.90 27.28
N HIS A 8 -4.41 -17.73 26.91
CA HIS A 8 -3.23 -18.31 27.60
C HIS A 8 -2.48 -17.27 28.45
N GLY A 9 -3.01 -16.08 28.64
CA GLY A 9 -2.35 -15.01 29.40
C GLY A 9 -1.08 -14.47 28.75
N ILE A 10 -0.92 -14.64 27.45
CA ILE A 10 0.23 -14.15 26.67
C ILE A 10 -0.15 -12.80 26.08
N LYS A 11 0.65 -11.76 26.36
CA LYS A 11 0.45 -10.43 25.74
C LYS A 11 0.74 -10.50 24.25
N PHE A 12 -0.26 -10.25 23.43
CA PHE A 12 -0.09 -10.06 21.99
C PHE A 12 0.50 -8.67 21.73
N ILE A 13 1.54 -8.57 20.92
CA ILE A 13 2.14 -7.29 20.49
C ILE A 13 1.40 -6.84 19.24
N GLY A 14 0.43 -5.95 19.42
CA GLY A 14 -0.44 -5.46 18.36
C GLY A 14 -1.78 -4.98 18.91
N PRO A 15 -2.72 -4.65 18.03
CA PRO A 15 -4.02 -4.12 18.42
C PRO A 15 -4.92 -5.18 19.08
N SER A 16 -6.00 -4.73 19.69
CA SER A 16 -6.98 -5.61 20.33
C SER A 16 -7.65 -6.54 19.32
N ILE A 17 -8.15 -7.68 19.81
CA ILE A 17 -8.90 -8.65 19.00
C ILE A 17 -10.09 -7.98 18.31
N GLU A 18 -10.79 -7.09 19.03
CA GLU A 18 -11.91 -6.32 18.52
C GLU A 18 -11.47 -5.40 17.36
N THR A 19 -10.38 -4.64 17.54
CA THR A 19 -9.84 -3.76 16.49
C THR A 19 -9.42 -4.55 15.25
N ILE A 20 -8.75 -5.71 15.41
CA ILE A 20 -8.38 -6.58 14.29
C ILE A 20 -9.63 -7.07 13.55
N SER A 21 -10.65 -7.50 14.29
CA SER A 21 -11.87 -8.04 13.70
C SER A 21 -12.66 -6.98 12.95
N VAL A 22 -12.79 -5.80 13.53
CA VAL A 22 -13.58 -4.70 12.98
C VAL A 22 -12.89 -4.08 11.76
N MET A 23 -11.60 -3.78 11.87
CA MET A 23 -10.84 -3.16 10.76
C MET A 23 -10.51 -4.16 9.65
N GLY A 24 -10.55 -5.46 9.93
CA GLY A 24 -10.43 -6.52 8.92
C GLY A 24 -11.70 -6.76 8.10
N ASP A 25 -12.84 -6.28 8.55
CA ASP A 25 -14.11 -6.30 7.84
C ASP A 25 -14.28 -4.99 7.06
N LYS A 26 -14.22 -5.06 5.72
CA LYS A 26 -14.24 -3.86 4.87
C LYS A 26 -15.48 -2.98 5.08
N SER A 27 -16.64 -3.58 5.29
CA SER A 27 -17.89 -2.84 5.49
C SER A 27 -17.88 -2.12 6.84
N LYS A 28 -17.47 -2.80 7.91
CA LYS A 28 -17.35 -2.20 9.24
C LYS A 28 -16.27 -1.13 9.31
N ALA A 29 -15.10 -1.39 8.70
CA ALA A 29 -14.02 -0.42 8.62
C ALA A 29 -14.48 0.87 7.92
N ARG A 30 -15.24 0.75 6.82
CA ARG A 30 -15.84 1.87 6.10
C ARG A 30 -16.86 2.62 6.97
N GLU A 31 -17.77 1.91 7.63
CA GLU A 31 -18.78 2.50 8.52
C GLU A 31 -18.12 3.30 9.66
N ILE A 32 -17.15 2.71 10.34
CA ILE A 32 -16.41 3.38 11.41
C ILE A 32 -15.64 4.59 10.88
N SER A 33 -15.00 4.46 9.72
CA SER A 33 -14.29 5.57 9.10
C SER A 33 -15.23 6.74 8.81
N LEU A 34 -16.40 6.48 8.24
CA LEU A 34 -17.44 7.50 8.02
C LEU A 34 -17.89 8.14 9.34
N ALA A 35 -18.17 7.34 10.37
CA ALA A 35 -18.58 7.84 11.69
C ALA A 35 -17.51 8.74 12.34
N GLN A 36 -16.23 8.50 12.02
CA GLN A 36 -15.11 9.36 12.42
C GLN A 36 -14.88 10.54 11.47
N GLY A 37 -15.72 10.72 10.43
CA GLY A 37 -15.56 11.78 9.43
C GLY A 37 -14.31 11.60 8.55
N VAL A 38 -13.89 10.37 8.33
CA VAL A 38 -12.83 10.00 7.39
C VAL A 38 -13.46 9.89 6.00
N PRO A 39 -12.95 10.57 4.97
CA PRO A 39 -13.46 10.44 3.61
C PRO A 39 -13.31 8.99 3.13
N VAL A 40 -14.39 8.42 2.59
CA VAL A 40 -14.39 7.09 1.96
C VAL A 40 -14.79 7.21 0.51
N VAL A 41 -14.38 6.28 -0.35
CA VAL A 41 -14.78 6.27 -1.76
C VAL A 41 -16.31 6.37 -1.86
N PRO A 42 -16.88 7.34 -2.60
CA PRO A 42 -18.31 7.41 -2.83
C PRO A 42 -18.81 6.08 -3.38
N GLY A 43 -19.82 5.51 -2.76
CA GLY A 43 -20.33 4.19 -3.12
C GLY A 43 -21.74 3.97 -2.59
N SER A 44 -22.35 2.86 -2.97
CA SER A 44 -23.67 2.50 -2.47
C SER A 44 -23.61 2.09 -0.99
N ASP A 45 -24.69 2.38 -0.27
CA ASP A 45 -24.80 1.98 1.15
C ASP A 45 -24.98 0.46 1.27
N ASP A 46 -25.65 -0.15 0.27
CA ASP A 46 -25.92 -1.58 0.21
C ASP A 46 -25.48 -2.19 -1.12
N ALA A 47 -25.44 -3.52 -1.16
CA ALA A 47 -25.35 -4.28 -2.40
C ALA A 47 -26.76 -4.59 -2.93
N TYR A 48 -26.94 -4.47 -4.23
CA TYR A 48 -28.23 -4.61 -4.91
C TYR A 48 -28.30 -5.90 -5.73
N LEU A 49 -29.52 -6.45 -5.82
CA LEU A 49 -29.84 -7.56 -6.73
C LEU A 49 -30.60 -7.09 -7.98
N GLU A 50 -31.37 -6.00 -7.83
CA GLU A 50 -32.26 -5.50 -8.86
C GLU A 50 -31.74 -4.21 -9.48
N VAL A 51 -31.73 -4.15 -10.81
CA VAL A 51 -31.18 -3.03 -11.57
C VAL A 51 -31.93 -1.71 -11.31
N GLU A 52 -33.24 -1.77 -11.10
CA GLU A 52 -34.06 -0.58 -10.88
C GLU A 52 -33.75 0.11 -9.55
N THR A 53 -33.47 -0.67 -8.52
CA THR A 53 -33.05 -0.13 -7.20
C THR A 53 -31.63 0.37 -7.23
N ALA A 54 -30.73 -0.37 -7.89
CA ALA A 54 -29.33 0.03 -8.07
C ALA A 54 -29.21 1.34 -8.88
N LEU A 55 -30.04 1.50 -9.92
CA LEU A 55 -30.03 2.68 -10.79
C LEU A 55 -30.29 3.98 -10.01
N LYS A 56 -31.21 3.94 -9.03
CA LYS A 56 -31.50 5.13 -8.18
C LYS A 56 -30.30 5.53 -7.32
N ALA A 57 -29.49 4.57 -6.89
CA ALA A 57 -28.31 4.85 -6.08
C ALA A 57 -27.13 5.43 -6.89
N THR A 58 -27.17 5.35 -8.23
CA THR A 58 -26.08 5.90 -9.07
C THR A 58 -25.97 7.42 -8.99
N GLU A 59 -27.06 8.14 -8.69
CA GLU A 59 -27.07 9.61 -8.62
C GLU A 59 -26.09 10.15 -7.57
N GLY A 60 -25.92 9.44 -6.44
CA GLY A 60 -24.99 9.83 -5.36
C GLY A 60 -23.55 9.41 -5.60
N ILE A 61 -23.28 8.51 -6.56
CA ILE A 61 -21.96 7.92 -6.79
C ILE A 61 -21.26 8.60 -7.97
N GLY A 62 -21.99 8.80 -9.08
CA GLY A 62 -21.46 9.34 -10.33
C GLY A 62 -20.69 8.33 -11.17
N PHE A 63 -20.29 8.75 -12.39
CA PHE A 63 -19.53 7.94 -13.35
C PHE A 63 -18.15 8.55 -13.60
N PRO A 64 -17.18 7.73 -14.01
CA PRO A 64 -17.24 6.26 -14.12
C PRO A 64 -17.38 5.57 -12.75
N MET A 65 -17.94 4.35 -12.73
CA MET A 65 -18.11 3.60 -11.49
C MET A 65 -17.65 2.15 -11.62
N LEU A 66 -17.36 1.53 -10.48
CA LEU A 66 -17.09 0.10 -10.33
C LEU A 66 -18.33 -0.61 -9.84
N LEU A 67 -18.67 -1.71 -10.50
CA LEU A 67 -19.56 -2.73 -9.99
C LEU A 67 -18.72 -3.83 -9.38
N LYS A 68 -19.02 -4.21 -8.14
CA LYS A 68 -18.27 -5.23 -7.39
C LYS A 68 -19.24 -6.25 -6.83
N ALA A 69 -19.00 -7.55 -7.06
CA ALA A 69 -19.72 -8.60 -6.36
C ALA A 69 -19.50 -8.47 -4.85
N ARG A 70 -20.58 -8.48 -4.04
CA ARG A 70 -20.52 -8.38 -2.57
C ARG A 70 -19.61 -9.45 -1.97
N SER A 71 -19.77 -10.68 -2.44
CA SER A 71 -18.97 -11.83 -2.00
C SER A 71 -17.70 -12.04 -2.83
N GLY A 72 -17.35 -11.10 -3.74
CA GLY A 72 -16.17 -11.17 -4.58
C GLY A 72 -14.88 -10.75 -3.85
N GLY A 73 -13.75 -11.24 -4.36
CA GLY A 73 -12.42 -10.91 -3.84
C GLY A 73 -11.32 -11.14 -4.86
N GLY A 74 -10.12 -10.56 -4.62
CA GLY A 74 -8.95 -10.78 -5.47
C GLY A 74 -9.12 -10.27 -6.90
N GLY A 75 -9.88 -9.19 -7.13
CA GLY A 75 -10.10 -8.61 -8.46
C GLY A 75 -11.15 -9.33 -9.32
N ARG A 76 -11.77 -10.39 -8.82
CA ARG A 76 -12.86 -11.10 -9.52
C ARG A 76 -14.22 -10.47 -9.20
N GLY A 77 -15.10 -10.40 -10.21
CA GLY A 77 -16.43 -9.80 -10.07
C GLY A 77 -16.38 -8.27 -10.01
N ILE A 78 -15.38 -7.65 -10.64
CA ILE A 78 -15.24 -6.20 -10.76
C ILE A 78 -15.44 -5.79 -12.23
N ARG A 79 -16.26 -4.75 -12.46
CA ARG A 79 -16.53 -4.21 -13.79
C ARG A 79 -16.59 -2.70 -13.73
N VAL A 80 -15.91 -2.03 -14.65
CA VAL A 80 -16.02 -0.57 -14.85
C VAL A 80 -17.23 -0.27 -15.73
N VAL A 81 -17.95 0.78 -15.37
CA VAL A 81 -19.06 1.35 -16.15
C VAL A 81 -18.76 2.83 -16.33
N ASP A 82 -18.55 3.24 -17.57
CA ASP A 82 -18.10 4.60 -17.88
C ASP A 82 -19.23 5.61 -17.88
N GLU A 83 -20.46 5.18 -18.26
CA GLU A 83 -21.61 6.07 -18.37
C GLU A 83 -22.94 5.37 -18.05
N LEU A 84 -23.96 6.17 -17.74
CA LEU A 84 -25.29 5.71 -17.34
C LEU A 84 -25.96 4.78 -18.36
N SER A 85 -25.76 5.03 -19.66
CA SER A 85 -26.33 4.24 -20.75
C SER A 85 -25.90 2.76 -20.72
N GLN A 86 -24.73 2.47 -20.20
CA GLN A 86 -24.14 1.13 -20.11
C GLN A 86 -24.55 0.41 -18.81
N PHE A 87 -25.06 1.14 -17.81
CA PHE A 87 -25.24 0.66 -16.45
C PHE A 87 -26.11 -0.59 -16.36
N ALA A 88 -27.31 -0.57 -16.94
CA ALA A 88 -28.28 -1.66 -16.81
C ALA A 88 -27.73 -2.98 -17.39
N ALA A 89 -27.07 -2.92 -18.54
CA ALA A 89 -26.47 -4.11 -19.18
C ALA A 89 -25.30 -4.64 -18.34
N ALA A 90 -24.40 -3.77 -17.89
CA ALA A 90 -23.25 -4.11 -17.08
C ALA A 90 -23.65 -4.67 -15.72
N PHE A 91 -24.65 -4.08 -15.06
CA PHE A 91 -25.17 -4.54 -13.76
C PHE A 91 -25.78 -5.95 -13.89
N GLY A 92 -26.66 -6.17 -14.88
CA GLY A 92 -27.26 -7.50 -15.09
C GLY A 92 -26.22 -8.58 -15.43
N GLN A 93 -25.11 -8.22 -16.09
CA GLN A 93 -24.02 -9.15 -16.32
C GLN A 93 -23.22 -9.42 -15.04
N ALA A 94 -22.88 -8.37 -14.27
CA ALA A 94 -22.18 -8.51 -13.00
C ALA A 94 -22.94 -9.37 -11.99
N THR A 95 -24.27 -9.18 -11.89
CA THR A 95 -25.14 -9.98 -11.02
C THR A 95 -25.09 -11.47 -11.39
N ARG A 96 -25.22 -11.81 -12.69
CA ARG A 96 -25.15 -13.20 -13.16
C ARG A 96 -23.77 -13.84 -12.91
N GLU A 97 -22.69 -13.10 -13.15
CA GLU A 97 -21.33 -13.56 -12.90
C GLU A 97 -21.09 -13.79 -11.40
N ALA A 98 -21.59 -12.87 -10.56
CA ALA A 98 -21.49 -13.00 -9.09
C ALA A 98 -22.28 -14.20 -8.56
N GLU A 99 -23.50 -14.40 -9.02
CA GLU A 99 -24.33 -15.56 -8.67
C GLU A 99 -23.64 -16.88 -9.07
N ALA A 100 -23.12 -16.97 -10.28
CA ALA A 100 -22.45 -18.16 -10.78
C ALA A 100 -21.14 -18.47 -10.02
N ALA A 101 -20.39 -17.44 -9.63
CA ALA A 101 -19.07 -17.60 -9.02
C ALA A 101 -19.13 -17.74 -7.49
N PHE A 102 -20.08 -17.09 -6.83
CA PHE A 102 -20.13 -16.94 -5.37
C PHE A 102 -21.46 -17.39 -4.73
N ALA A 103 -22.44 -17.81 -5.52
CA ALA A 103 -23.82 -18.10 -5.10
C ALA A 103 -24.46 -16.88 -4.37
N ASP A 104 -24.06 -15.68 -4.78
CA ASP A 104 -24.53 -14.39 -4.26
C ASP A 104 -24.45 -13.36 -5.39
N GLY A 105 -25.58 -13.04 -6.00
CA GLY A 105 -25.69 -12.10 -7.13
C GLY A 105 -25.66 -10.63 -6.73
N ALA A 106 -25.54 -10.31 -5.43
CA ALA A 106 -25.57 -8.94 -4.97
C ALA A 106 -24.33 -8.15 -5.40
N VAL A 107 -24.56 -6.98 -5.99
CA VAL A 107 -23.54 -6.10 -6.55
C VAL A 107 -23.50 -4.78 -5.78
N TYR A 108 -22.31 -4.43 -5.32
CA TYR A 108 -21.98 -3.17 -4.69
C TYR A 108 -21.42 -2.20 -5.74
N MET A 109 -21.66 -0.90 -5.57
CA MET A 109 -21.22 0.15 -6.48
C MET A 109 -20.29 1.13 -5.79
N GLU A 110 -19.21 1.52 -6.48
CA GLU A 110 -18.29 2.57 -6.01
C GLU A 110 -17.87 3.46 -7.19
N ARG A 111 -17.57 4.74 -6.90
CA ARG A 111 -16.96 5.61 -7.89
C ARG A 111 -15.61 5.05 -8.33
N PHE A 112 -15.36 5.04 -9.62
CA PHE A 112 -14.08 4.63 -10.20
C PHE A 112 -13.19 5.84 -10.43
N PHE A 113 -11.94 5.71 -10.04
CA PHE A 113 -10.88 6.67 -10.34
C PHE A 113 -9.84 5.98 -11.23
N ALA A 114 -9.67 6.46 -12.46
CA ALA A 114 -8.80 5.81 -13.44
C ALA A 114 -7.32 5.92 -13.03
N THR A 115 -6.92 7.09 -12.53
CA THR A 115 -5.56 7.42 -12.16
C THR A 115 -5.50 7.78 -10.68
N VAL A 116 -4.96 6.87 -9.88
CA VAL A 116 -4.84 7.06 -8.43
C VAL A 116 -3.42 6.81 -7.94
N ARG A 117 -3.08 7.49 -6.86
CA ARG A 117 -1.93 7.17 -6.03
C ARG A 117 -2.36 6.40 -4.81
N HIS A 118 -1.48 5.50 -4.37
CA HIS A 118 -1.61 4.79 -3.11
C HIS A 118 -0.80 5.54 -2.06
N ILE A 119 -1.50 6.25 -1.20
CA ILE A 119 -0.93 7.03 -0.11
C ILE A 119 -1.32 6.37 1.21
N GLU A 120 -0.38 6.29 2.14
CA GLU A 120 -0.65 5.67 3.43
C GLU A 120 0.01 6.42 4.58
N VAL A 121 -0.60 6.35 5.75
CA VAL A 121 -0.12 7.04 6.97
C VAL A 121 0.20 6.02 8.04
N GLN A 122 1.46 6.01 8.49
CA GLN A 122 1.89 5.19 9.63
C GLN A 122 1.34 5.78 10.93
N VAL A 123 0.77 4.93 11.77
CA VAL A 123 0.30 5.30 13.10
C VAL A 123 0.92 4.42 14.17
N LEU A 124 1.11 4.98 15.36
CA LEU A 124 1.36 4.26 16.62
C LEU A 124 0.27 4.67 17.61
N GLY A 125 -0.41 3.71 18.24
CA GLY A 125 -1.45 3.94 19.23
C GLY A 125 -1.11 3.30 20.58
N ASP A 126 -1.61 3.90 21.68
CA ASP A 126 -1.39 3.41 23.05
C ASP A 126 -2.50 2.51 23.59
N GLY A 127 -3.53 2.23 22.78
CA GLY A 127 -4.72 1.48 23.18
C GLY A 127 -5.69 2.28 24.09
N LYS A 128 -5.38 3.53 24.43
CA LYS A 128 -6.14 4.36 25.38
C LYS A 128 -6.74 5.61 24.74
N GLY A 129 -6.49 5.81 23.45
CA GLY A 129 -6.95 6.97 22.68
C GLY A 129 -5.84 7.97 22.38
N GLY A 130 -4.60 7.72 22.79
CA GLY A 130 -3.41 8.40 22.31
C GLY A 130 -2.95 7.81 20.99
N ALA A 131 -2.51 8.67 20.04
CA ALA A 131 -1.93 8.24 18.78
C ALA A 131 -0.89 9.24 18.29
N VAL A 132 0.21 8.71 17.77
CA VAL A 132 1.24 9.42 17.01
C VAL A 132 1.07 9.03 15.54
N VAL A 133 1.15 10.00 14.64
CA VAL A 133 1.12 9.80 13.19
C VAL A 133 2.42 10.31 12.59
N PHE A 134 2.89 9.63 11.55
CA PHE A 134 4.12 9.97 10.84
C PHE A 134 3.79 10.48 9.45
N ASP A 135 4.76 11.12 8.78
CA ASP A 135 4.60 11.52 7.40
C ASP A 135 4.16 10.34 6.51
N GLU A 136 3.38 10.67 5.53
CA GLU A 136 2.83 9.70 4.60
C GLU A 136 3.91 8.99 3.77
N ARG A 137 3.55 7.80 3.31
CA ARG A 137 4.28 7.04 2.28
C ARG A 137 3.50 7.06 0.98
N ASP A 138 4.20 7.12 -0.13
CA ASP A 138 3.67 6.90 -1.46
C ASP A 138 4.09 5.51 -1.94
N CYS A 139 3.12 4.65 -2.18
CA CYS A 139 3.30 3.27 -2.58
C CYS A 139 2.72 3.00 -3.99
N SER A 140 2.73 4.02 -4.84
CA SER A 140 2.07 3.97 -6.15
C SER A 140 2.84 3.15 -7.18
N VAL A 141 4.16 2.97 -7.01
CA VAL A 141 4.94 2.10 -7.90
C VAL A 141 4.70 0.65 -7.51
N GLN A 142 3.72 0.05 -8.17
CA GLN A 142 3.28 -1.31 -7.90
C GLN A 142 2.91 -2.03 -9.19
N ARG A 143 2.90 -3.36 -9.14
CA ARG A 143 2.46 -4.22 -10.22
C ARG A 143 1.48 -5.26 -9.69
N ARG A 144 0.30 -5.37 -10.30
CA ARG A 144 -0.77 -6.29 -9.85
C ARG A 144 -1.06 -6.15 -8.35
N HIS A 145 -1.12 -4.91 -7.87
CA HIS A 145 -1.31 -4.55 -6.45
C HIS A 145 -0.18 -4.98 -5.51
N GLN A 146 0.97 -5.40 -6.03
CA GLN A 146 2.19 -5.63 -5.25
C GLN A 146 3.09 -4.40 -5.34
N LYS A 147 3.36 -3.77 -4.21
CA LYS A 147 4.26 -2.63 -4.10
C LYS A 147 5.68 -3.05 -4.47
N LEU A 148 6.39 -2.23 -5.24
CA LEU A 148 7.77 -2.46 -5.69
C LEU A 148 8.72 -1.39 -5.21
N ILE A 149 8.24 -0.14 -5.13
CA ILE A 149 8.96 1.00 -4.58
C ILE A 149 8.02 1.80 -3.70
N GLU A 150 8.52 2.22 -2.54
CA GLU A 150 7.84 3.07 -1.60
C GLU A 150 8.71 4.27 -1.26
N GLU A 151 8.12 5.46 -1.13
CA GLU A 151 8.86 6.66 -0.76
C GLU A 151 8.14 7.48 0.31
N SER A 152 8.89 8.21 1.11
CA SER A 152 8.37 9.15 2.11
C SER A 152 9.24 10.41 2.17
N PRO A 153 8.62 11.61 2.17
CA PRO A 153 7.19 11.84 1.96
C PRO A 153 6.79 11.66 0.50
N SER A 154 5.48 11.62 0.22
CA SER A 154 5.00 11.62 -1.16
C SER A 154 5.40 12.90 -1.89
N PRO A 155 5.97 12.82 -3.10
CA PRO A 155 6.38 13.99 -3.86
C PRO A 155 5.22 14.81 -4.44
N VAL A 156 3.99 14.24 -4.44
CA VAL A 156 2.80 14.90 -5.00
C VAL A 156 1.82 15.41 -3.92
N VAL A 157 2.04 15.06 -2.67
CA VAL A 157 1.20 15.51 -1.56
C VAL A 157 1.65 16.90 -1.11
N SER A 158 0.78 17.89 -1.29
CA SER A 158 1.05 19.25 -0.84
C SER A 158 1.07 19.34 0.71
N PRO A 159 1.67 20.39 1.30
CA PRO A 159 1.68 20.56 2.76
C PRO A 159 0.27 20.60 3.37
N ASP A 160 -0.71 21.21 2.69
CA ASP A 160 -2.09 21.27 3.16
C ASP A 160 -2.76 19.89 3.13
N LEU A 161 -2.64 19.18 2.00
CA LEU A 161 -3.16 17.83 1.86
C LEU A 161 -2.52 16.86 2.86
N ARG A 162 -1.21 16.99 3.11
CA ARG A 162 -0.50 16.21 4.14
C ARG A 162 -1.11 16.43 5.51
N ARG A 163 -1.30 17.68 5.89
CA ARG A 163 -1.93 18.01 7.16
C ARG A 163 -3.30 17.35 7.33
N ASP A 164 -4.11 17.37 6.27
CA ASP A 164 -5.44 16.78 6.29
C ASP A 164 -5.39 15.24 6.36
N LEU A 165 -4.51 14.59 5.58
CA LEU A 165 -4.27 13.14 5.65
C LEU A 165 -3.84 12.70 7.05
N LEU A 166 -2.86 13.38 7.65
CA LEU A 166 -2.37 13.06 8.98
C LEU A 166 -3.44 13.29 10.05
N ALA A 167 -4.22 14.36 9.95
CA ALA A 167 -5.31 14.65 10.89
C ALA A 167 -6.38 13.57 10.84
N VAL A 168 -6.76 13.13 9.66
CA VAL A 168 -7.77 12.08 9.44
C VAL A 168 -7.28 10.73 9.97
N ALA A 169 -6.03 10.36 9.68
CA ALA A 169 -5.43 9.12 10.20
C ALA A 169 -5.32 9.13 11.73
N ALA A 170 -4.91 10.26 12.33
CA ALA A 170 -4.87 10.42 13.78
C ALA A 170 -6.26 10.29 14.39
N LYS A 171 -7.29 10.89 13.78
CA LYS A 171 -8.66 10.84 14.26
C LYS A 171 -9.20 9.41 14.25
N LEU A 172 -8.96 8.66 13.18
CA LEU A 172 -9.35 7.25 13.09
C LEU A 172 -8.65 6.41 14.16
N ALA A 173 -7.32 6.49 14.26
CA ALA A 173 -6.54 5.73 15.25
C ALA A 173 -6.98 5.99 16.69
N ARG A 174 -7.23 7.25 17.04
CA ARG A 174 -7.73 7.65 18.36
C ARG A 174 -9.15 7.13 18.62
N GLY A 175 -10.03 7.29 17.62
CA GLY A 175 -11.43 6.89 17.71
C GLY A 175 -11.62 5.39 17.98
N ILE A 176 -10.80 4.55 17.36
CA ILE A 176 -10.81 3.08 17.57
C ILE A 176 -9.90 2.63 18.72
N ARG A 177 -9.26 3.55 19.46
CA ARG A 177 -8.29 3.26 20.53
C ARG A 177 -7.23 2.26 20.08
N TYR A 178 -6.62 2.55 18.93
CA TYR A 178 -5.61 1.67 18.33
C TYR A 178 -4.44 1.41 19.27
N GLU A 179 -3.92 0.17 19.31
CA GLU A 179 -2.73 -0.22 20.07
C GLU A 179 -1.64 -0.77 19.14
N GLY A 180 -0.40 -0.31 19.29
CA GLY A 180 0.74 -0.75 18.48
C GLY A 180 0.88 -0.01 17.16
N ALA A 181 1.63 -0.61 16.23
CA ALA A 181 1.85 -0.06 14.89
C ALA A 181 0.73 -0.46 13.92
N GLY A 182 0.24 0.49 13.15
CA GLY A 182 -0.73 0.29 12.09
C GLY A 182 -0.55 1.28 10.96
N THR A 183 -1.23 1.05 9.86
CA THR A 183 -1.18 1.92 8.68
C THR A 183 -2.58 2.18 8.16
N VAL A 184 -2.91 3.44 7.96
CA VAL A 184 -4.16 3.86 7.32
C VAL A 184 -3.89 4.12 5.86
N GLU A 185 -4.53 3.36 4.97
CA GLU A 185 -4.33 3.43 3.52
C GLU A 185 -5.41 4.25 2.83
N PHE A 186 -4.98 5.06 1.88
CA PHE A 186 -5.82 5.95 1.08
C PHE A 186 -5.51 5.80 -0.41
N ILE A 187 -6.52 5.99 -1.25
CA ILE A 187 -6.29 6.42 -2.64
C ILE A 187 -6.33 7.94 -2.70
N LEU A 188 -5.43 8.50 -3.49
CA LEU A 188 -5.43 9.91 -3.87
C LEU A 188 -5.72 10.00 -5.36
N SER A 189 -6.83 10.64 -5.74
CA SER A 189 -7.14 10.92 -7.14
C SER A 189 -6.15 11.95 -7.69
N VAL A 190 -5.45 11.60 -8.75
CA VAL A 190 -4.52 12.53 -9.43
C VAL A 190 -5.30 13.66 -10.12
N GLU A 191 -6.51 13.38 -10.58
CA GLU A 191 -7.34 14.31 -11.34
C GLU A 191 -7.97 15.39 -10.45
N THR A 192 -8.51 14.98 -9.29
CA THR A 192 -9.26 15.88 -8.40
C THR A 192 -8.49 16.35 -7.17
N GLY A 193 -7.42 15.66 -6.81
CA GLY A 193 -6.68 15.88 -5.56
C GLY A 193 -7.42 15.41 -4.31
N GLU A 194 -8.56 14.74 -4.46
CA GLU A 194 -9.32 14.16 -3.36
C GLU A 194 -8.71 12.85 -2.90
N PHE A 195 -8.73 12.60 -1.60
CA PHE A 195 -8.27 11.33 -1.05
C PHE A 195 -9.40 10.59 -0.33
N PHE A 196 -9.34 9.26 -0.36
CA PHE A 196 -10.36 8.40 0.21
C PHE A 196 -9.73 7.21 0.93
N PHE A 197 -10.25 6.89 2.10
CA PHE A 197 -9.88 5.72 2.87
C PHE A 197 -10.17 4.43 2.09
N ILE A 198 -9.21 3.50 2.11
CA ILE A 198 -9.35 2.16 1.55
C ILE A 198 -9.49 1.15 2.67
N GLU A 199 -8.47 1.08 3.53
CA GLU A 199 -8.39 0.10 4.60
C GLU A 199 -7.40 0.54 5.69
N MET A 200 -7.41 -0.15 6.81
CA MET A 200 -6.39 -0.04 7.84
C MET A 200 -5.69 -1.37 8.02
N ASN A 201 -4.39 -1.38 7.80
CA ASN A 201 -3.56 -2.53 8.12
C ASN A 201 -3.22 -2.53 9.60
N THR A 202 -3.75 -3.52 10.32
CA THR A 202 -3.62 -3.65 11.80
C THR A 202 -2.33 -4.36 12.20
N ARG A 203 -1.24 -4.02 11.54
CA ARG A 203 0.11 -4.60 11.70
C ARG A 203 1.16 -3.65 11.15
N ILE A 204 2.42 -3.94 11.45
CA ILE A 204 3.53 -3.30 10.75
C ILE A 204 3.56 -3.75 9.28
N GLN A 205 3.95 -2.87 8.37
CA GLN A 205 4.07 -3.16 6.94
C GLN A 205 5.54 -3.33 6.52
N VAL A 206 5.74 -3.88 5.31
CA VAL A 206 7.08 -4.10 4.73
C VAL A 206 7.83 -2.79 4.62
N GLU A 207 7.16 -1.73 4.18
CA GLU A 207 7.66 -0.41 3.86
C GLU A 207 7.85 0.53 5.07
N HIS A 208 7.73 0.02 6.31
CA HIS A 208 7.98 0.83 7.51
C HIS A 208 9.37 1.48 7.56
N PRO A 209 10.43 0.91 6.95
CA PRO A 209 11.76 1.50 7.00
C PRO A 209 11.88 2.90 6.40
N VAL A 210 11.08 3.28 5.40
CA VAL A 210 11.13 4.66 4.88
C VAL A 210 10.66 5.67 5.93
N THR A 211 9.67 5.29 6.74
CA THR A 211 9.22 6.10 7.87
C THR A 211 10.28 6.15 8.97
N GLU A 212 10.93 5.04 9.29
CA GLU A 212 12.01 4.99 10.29
C GLU A 212 13.21 5.85 9.89
N MET A 213 13.63 5.78 8.62
CA MET A 213 14.75 6.57 8.11
C MET A 213 14.49 8.08 8.14
N ARG A 214 13.23 8.49 8.00
CA ARG A 214 12.82 9.89 8.09
C ARG A 214 12.60 10.39 9.51
N SER A 215 11.93 9.56 10.33
CA SER A 215 11.53 9.96 11.69
C SER A 215 12.61 9.73 12.74
N GLY A 216 13.56 8.83 12.48
CA GLY A 216 14.51 8.37 13.49
C GLY A 216 13.90 7.47 14.55
N ILE A 217 12.63 7.08 14.43
CA ILE A 217 11.91 6.21 15.36
C ILE A 217 11.96 4.76 14.85
N ASP A 218 12.45 3.85 15.67
CA ASP A 218 12.38 2.40 15.44
C ASP A 218 10.94 1.91 15.77
N LEU A 219 10.14 1.69 14.72
CA LEU A 219 8.73 1.31 14.85
C LEU A 219 8.55 -0.09 15.42
N VAL A 220 9.48 -1.02 15.11
CA VAL A 220 9.44 -2.38 15.67
C VAL A 220 9.68 -2.32 17.16
N ARG A 221 10.68 -1.58 17.61
CA ARG A 221 10.95 -1.36 19.03
C ARG A 221 9.77 -0.65 19.72
N ALA A 222 9.18 0.36 19.08
CA ALA A 222 8.04 1.07 19.61
C ALA A 222 6.85 0.14 19.88
N GLN A 223 6.59 -0.87 19.03
CA GLN A 223 5.55 -1.88 19.29
C GLN A 223 5.80 -2.65 20.60
N PHE A 224 7.07 -3.07 20.85
CA PHE A 224 7.43 -3.74 22.09
C PHE A 224 7.27 -2.81 23.30
N ASP A 225 7.71 -1.57 23.17
CA ASP A 225 7.62 -0.59 24.25
C ASP A 225 6.15 -0.29 24.62
N ILE A 226 5.28 -0.09 23.63
CA ILE A 226 3.84 0.10 23.82
C ILE A 226 3.22 -1.13 24.48
N ALA A 227 3.50 -2.33 24.00
CA ALA A 227 2.99 -3.57 24.58
C ALA A 227 3.47 -3.78 26.04
N ALA A 228 4.64 -3.25 26.38
CA ALA A 228 5.17 -3.22 27.75
C ALA A 228 4.58 -2.09 28.62
N GLY A 229 3.64 -1.31 28.08
CA GLY A 229 2.97 -0.22 28.79
C GLY A 229 3.74 1.09 28.87
N LYS A 230 4.81 1.24 28.11
CA LYS A 230 5.55 2.51 28.01
C LYS A 230 4.75 3.55 27.21
N PRO A 231 5.02 4.85 27.40
CA PRO A 231 4.37 5.91 26.63
C PRO A 231 4.72 5.82 25.14
N LEU A 232 3.87 6.41 24.30
CA LEU A 232 4.18 6.63 22.88
C LEU A 232 5.47 7.45 22.74
N PRO A 233 6.24 7.24 21.66
CA PRO A 233 7.42 8.06 21.40
C PRO A 233 7.03 9.52 21.26
N ASP A 234 7.89 10.41 21.77
CA ASP A 234 7.78 11.84 21.50
C ASP A 234 8.25 12.08 20.06
N TYR A 235 7.34 12.43 19.18
CA TYR A 235 7.60 12.67 17.78
C TYR A 235 7.04 14.01 17.34
N ASP A 236 7.93 14.84 16.87
CA ASP A 236 7.62 16.13 16.24
C ASP A 236 8.26 16.13 14.84
N ALA A 237 7.44 16.09 13.81
CA ALA A 237 7.89 16.09 12.42
C ALA A 237 8.78 17.31 12.07
N SER A 238 8.62 18.45 12.76
CA SER A 238 9.42 19.67 12.54
C SER A 238 10.84 19.57 13.09
N SER A 239 11.07 18.69 14.08
CA SER A 239 12.35 18.52 14.77
C SER A 239 13.19 17.35 14.26
N GLN A 240 12.69 16.58 13.31
CA GLN A 240 13.31 15.34 12.84
C GLN A 240 14.32 15.55 11.68
N PRO A 241 15.14 14.54 11.35
CA PRO A 241 16.16 14.66 10.31
C PRO A 241 15.61 15.11 8.95
N GLY A 242 14.34 14.89 8.71
CA GLY A 242 13.70 15.27 7.45
C GLY A 242 14.26 14.52 6.23
N GLY A 243 14.40 15.21 5.13
CA GLY A 243 14.89 14.62 3.89
C GLY A 243 13.86 13.73 3.19
N HIS A 244 14.34 12.76 2.42
CA HIS A 244 13.52 11.87 1.63
C HIS A 244 14.08 10.44 1.67
N ALA A 245 13.22 9.46 1.90
CA ALA A 245 13.60 8.04 1.90
C ALA A 245 12.86 7.29 0.79
N ILE A 246 13.56 6.38 0.12
CA ILE A 246 13.01 5.51 -0.93
C ILE A 246 13.41 4.08 -0.60
N GLU A 247 12.44 3.18 -0.55
CA GLU A 247 12.63 1.73 -0.41
C GLU A 247 12.46 1.06 -1.77
N PHE A 248 13.33 0.10 -2.07
CA PHE A 248 13.28 -0.76 -3.24
C PHE A 248 13.14 -2.19 -2.77
N ARG A 249 12.08 -2.89 -3.17
CA ARG A 249 11.90 -4.32 -2.87
C ARG A 249 12.73 -5.16 -3.82
N ILE A 250 13.72 -5.85 -3.27
CA ILE A 250 14.57 -6.76 -4.03
C ILE A 250 13.95 -8.15 -3.98
N ASN A 251 13.28 -8.53 -5.06
CA ASN A 251 12.60 -9.80 -5.19
C ASN A 251 13.34 -10.72 -6.16
N ALA A 252 13.28 -12.04 -5.93
CA ALA A 252 13.74 -13.07 -6.86
C ALA A 252 12.75 -13.22 -8.03
N GLU A 253 12.70 -12.22 -8.90
CA GLU A 253 11.76 -12.09 -10.02
C GLU A 253 12.47 -11.51 -11.23
N ASP A 254 12.16 -12.03 -12.43
CA ASP A 254 12.70 -11.54 -13.70
C ASP A 254 11.73 -10.55 -14.34
N CYS A 255 12.07 -9.26 -14.31
CA CYS A 255 11.26 -8.21 -14.91
C CYS A 255 11.12 -8.32 -16.44
N ARG A 256 12.10 -8.96 -17.11
CA ARG A 256 12.07 -9.21 -18.56
C ARG A 256 11.14 -10.36 -18.95
N ARG A 257 10.74 -11.17 -17.97
CA ARG A 257 9.81 -12.30 -18.11
C ARG A 257 8.55 -12.08 -17.29
N ASN A 258 8.00 -10.88 -17.37
CA ASN A 258 6.75 -10.52 -16.73
C ASN A 258 6.78 -10.73 -15.19
N PHE A 259 7.92 -10.45 -14.53
CA PHE A 259 8.17 -10.65 -13.11
C PHE A 259 7.93 -12.10 -12.65
N GLN A 260 8.30 -13.05 -13.50
CA GLN A 260 8.22 -14.47 -13.15
C GLN A 260 9.19 -14.78 -12.02
N PRO A 261 8.77 -15.52 -10.96
CA PRO A 261 9.66 -15.96 -9.90
C PRO A 261 10.86 -16.75 -10.42
N THR A 262 12.03 -16.49 -9.83
CA THR A 262 13.32 -17.10 -10.22
C THR A 262 13.96 -17.79 -9.02
N PRO A 263 13.45 -18.96 -8.58
CA PRO A 263 14.08 -19.73 -7.52
C PRO A 263 15.44 -20.26 -8.01
N GLY A 264 16.42 -20.38 -7.10
CA GLY A 264 17.76 -20.84 -7.47
C GLY A 264 18.78 -20.66 -6.35
N ILE A 265 20.04 -20.58 -6.69
CA ILE A 265 21.12 -20.34 -5.72
C ILE A 265 21.68 -18.94 -5.95
N LEU A 266 21.78 -18.16 -4.86
CA LEU A 266 22.49 -16.88 -4.85
C LEU A 266 23.99 -17.13 -4.91
N ASN A 267 24.56 -17.16 -6.12
CA ASN A 267 25.98 -17.42 -6.31
C ASN A 267 26.83 -16.25 -5.82
N ARG A 268 26.28 -15.03 -5.86
CA ARG A 268 26.91 -13.83 -5.33
C ARG A 268 25.85 -12.94 -4.69
N TRP A 269 26.18 -12.39 -3.52
CA TRP A 269 25.33 -11.44 -2.80
C TRP A 269 26.18 -10.38 -2.12
N ARG A 270 26.32 -9.23 -2.76
CA ARG A 270 27.11 -8.10 -2.27
C ARG A 270 26.29 -6.81 -2.32
N PRO A 271 25.51 -6.54 -1.28
CA PRO A 271 24.70 -5.33 -1.20
C PRO A 271 25.57 -4.09 -1.03
N PRO A 272 25.08 -2.91 -1.46
CA PRO A 272 25.77 -1.64 -1.28
C PRO A 272 25.82 -1.26 0.21
N ILE A 273 26.91 -0.59 0.58
CA ILE A 273 27.11 -0.01 1.91
C ILE A 273 27.41 1.48 1.72
N GLY A 274 26.92 2.33 2.63
CA GLY A 274 27.20 3.76 2.60
C GLY A 274 26.30 4.59 3.49
N SER A 275 26.62 5.89 3.61
CA SER A 275 25.83 6.82 4.39
C SER A 275 24.44 7.05 3.75
N GLY A 276 23.38 6.86 4.53
CA GLY A 276 22.01 6.94 4.06
C GLY A 276 21.57 5.70 3.27
N ILE A 277 22.30 4.59 3.35
CA ILE A 277 21.90 3.29 2.78
C ILE A 277 21.65 2.32 3.93
N ARG A 278 20.47 1.70 3.92
CA ARG A 278 20.07 0.61 4.81
C ARG A 278 19.67 -0.59 3.97
N LEU A 279 20.03 -1.77 4.42
CA LEU A 279 19.56 -3.03 3.85
C LEU A 279 18.93 -3.88 4.95
N ASP A 280 17.68 -4.23 4.76
CA ASP A 280 16.99 -5.23 5.58
C ASP A 280 16.91 -6.52 4.78
N SER A 281 17.67 -7.54 5.17
CA SER A 281 17.78 -8.81 4.44
C SER A 281 18.08 -9.96 5.37
N ALA A 282 17.60 -11.15 5.01
CA ALA A 282 17.93 -12.41 5.69
C ALA A 282 18.67 -13.40 4.78
N VAL A 283 19.00 -13.02 3.54
CA VAL A 283 19.69 -13.90 2.58
C VAL A 283 21.20 -13.66 2.58
N PHE A 284 21.94 -14.67 2.17
CA PHE A 284 23.40 -14.68 2.09
C PHE A 284 23.90 -15.43 0.84
N GLU A 285 25.14 -15.17 0.47
CA GLU A 285 25.80 -15.83 -0.67
C GLU A 285 25.84 -17.35 -0.46
N GLY A 286 25.48 -18.11 -1.50
CA GLY A 286 25.35 -19.57 -1.48
C GLY A 286 23.96 -20.09 -1.05
N GLN A 287 23.08 -19.22 -0.56
CA GLN A 287 21.75 -19.64 -0.14
C GLN A 287 20.87 -20.07 -1.33
N ARG A 288 20.10 -21.15 -1.15
CA ARG A 288 19.06 -21.58 -2.07
C ARG A 288 17.77 -20.82 -1.78
N ILE A 289 17.27 -20.11 -2.78
CA ILE A 289 15.96 -19.43 -2.75
C ILE A 289 14.90 -20.42 -3.17
N SER A 290 13.91 -20.59 -2.30
CA SER A 290 12.83 -21.56 -2.43
C SER A 290 11.69 -21.02 -3.28
N PRO A 291 11.03 -21.84 -4.15
CA PRO A 291 9.80 -21.43 -4.84
C PRO A 291 8.54 -21.52 -3.96
N PHE A 292 8.65 -21.97 -2.71
CA PHE A 292 7.50 -22.21 -1.82
C PHE A 292 7.20 -21.07 -0.86
N TYR A 293 8.00 -20.00 -0.89
CA TYR A 293 7.85 -18.81 -0.07
C TYR A 293 7.79 -17.57 -0.95
N ASP A 294 7.52 -16.42 -0.34
CA ASP A 294 7.57 -15.11 -1.00
C ASP A 294 8.93 -14.90 -1.68
N SER A 295 8.93 -14.19 -2.81
CA SER A 295 10.12 -13.91 -3.63
C SER A 295 11.05 -12.86 -3.02
N MET A 296 10.65 -12.15 -1.96
CA MET A 296 11.40 -11.04 -1.38
C MET A 296 12.72 -11.52 -0.73
N LEU A 297 13.83 -10.97 -1.20
CA LEU A 297 15.17 -11.23 -0.69
C LEU A 297 15.65 -10.15 0.28
N ALA A 298 15.32 -8.90 -0.02
CA ALA A 298 15.75 -7.75 0.74
C ALA A 298 14.89 -6.52 0.47
N LYS A 299 15.05 -5.53 1.35
CA LYS A 299 14.64 -4.15 1.14
C LYS A 299 15.89 -3.29 1.12
N LEU A 300 16.12 -2.56 0.04
CA LEU A 300 17.15 -1.54 -0.04
C LEU A 300 16.50 -0.19 0.21
N ILE A 301 16.87 0.48 1.31
CA ILE A 301 16.34 1.79 1.66
C ILE A 301 17.45 2.82 1.51
N VAL A 302 17.14 3.92 0.81
CA VAL A 302 18.07 5.02 0.58
C VAL A 302 17.47 6.31 1.12
N HIS A 303 18.26 7.05 1.91
CA HIS A 303 17.86 8.33 2.49
C HIS A 303 18.77 9.46 2.01
N GLY A 304 18.18 10.56 1.56
CA GLY A 304 18.82 11.78 1.13
C GLY A 304 18.25 13.03 1.80
N SER A 305 18.96 14.15 1.67
CA SER A 305 18.48 15.46 2.16
C SER A 305 17.29 16.01 1.35
N SER A 306 17.11 15.51 0.13
CA SER A 306 15.98 15.78 -0.76
C SER A 306 15.68 14.55 -1.60
N ARG A 307 14.56 14.54 -2.36
CA ARG A 307 14.23 13.46 -3.29
C ARG A 307 15.31 13.27 -4.36
N GLU A 308 15.80 14.37 -4.95
CA GLU A 308 16.88 14.33 -5.95
C GLU A 308 18.16 13.70 -5.36
N ASN A 309 18.51 14.05 -4.11
CA ASN A 309 19.67 13.48 -3.43
C ASN A 309 19.45 12.00 -3.11
N ALA A 310 18.23 11.58 -2.72
CA ALA A 310 17.89 10.17 -2.51
C ALA A 310 17.98 9.39 -3.83
N LEU A 311 17.48 9.94 -4.95
CA LEU A 311 17.56 9.31 -6.28
C LEU A 311 19.02 9.18 -6.76
N LEU A 312 19.88 10.19 -6.55
CA LEU A 312 21.31 10.08 -6.87
C LEU A 312 21.99 8.96 -6.09
N LYS A 313 21.70 8.84 -4.79
CA LYS A 313 22.22 7.75 -3.95
C LYS A 313 21.65 6.39 -4.35
N ALA A 314 20.37 6.33 -4.74
CA ALA A 314 19.73 5.11 -5.20
C ALA A 314 20.40 4.58 -6.48
N ARG A 315 20.67 5.44 -7.45
CA ARG A 315 21.41 5.08 -8.68
C ARG A 315 22.76 4.45 -8.36
N ASP A 316 23.55 5.11 -7.49
CA ASP A 316 24.86 4.60 -7.09
C ASP A 316 24.72 3.27 -6.31
N ALA A 317 23.78 3.18 -5.38
CA ALA A 317 23.54 1.97 -4.60
C ALA A 317 23.13 0.79 -5.49
N LEU A 318 22.14 0.99 -6.36
CA LEU A 318 21.65 -0.05 -7.27
C LEU A 318 22.75 -0.49 -8.28
N LYS A 319 23.56 0.44 -8.76
CA LYS A 319 24.71 0.13 -9.64
C LYS A 319 25.75 -0.76 -8.94
N ARG A 320 26.01 -0.51 -7.65
CA ARG A 320 26.97 -1.29 -6.84
C ARG A 320 26.40 -2.58 -6.26
N PHE A 321 25.08 -2.77 -6.34
CA PHE A 321 24.46 -4.00 -5.83
C PHE A 321 24.83 -5.18 -6.75
N ASP A 322 25.66 -6.09 -6.29
CA ASP A 322 26.16 -7.23 -7.05
C ASP A 322 25.44 -8.52 -6.58
N CYS A 323 24.57 -9.04 -7.45
CA CYS A 323 23.76 -10.23 -7.22
C CYS A 323 23.81 -11.14 -8.45
N GLU A 324 24.23 -12.41 -8.26
CA GLU A 324 24.31 -13.39 -9.35
C GLU A 324 23.68 -14.73 -8.93
N GLY A 325 23.29 -15.51 -9.95
CA GLY A 325 22.77 -16.86 -9.80
C GLY A 325 21.25 -16.94 -10.04
N ILE A 326 20.53 -15.88 -9.78
CA ILE A 326 19.09 -15.73 -10.07
C ILE A 326 18.81 -14.34 -10.62
N ALA A 327 17.74 -14.18 -11.39
CA ALA A 327 17.26 -12.85 -11.76
C ALA A 327 16.55 -12.20 -10.58
N THR A 328 16.66 -10.87 -10.47
CA THR A 328 16.05 -10.08 -9.40
C THR A 328 15.47 -8.79 -9.92
N THR A 329 14.61 -8.13 -9.15
CA THR A 329 14.07 -6.80 -9.46
C THR A 329 15.12 -5.69 -9.44
N ILE A 330 16.40 -5.97 -9.13
CA ILE A 330 17.48 -4.97 -9.18
C ILE A 330 17.58 -4.34 -10.57
N ASP A 331 17.47 -5.14 -11.65
CA ASP A 331 17.54 -4.63 -13.02
C ASP A 331 16.36 -3.71 -13.35
N PHE A 332 15.16 -4.04 -12.87
CA PHE A 332 13.99 -3.18 -12.97
C PHE A 332 14.23 -1.85 -12.25
N HIS A 333 14.72 -1.88 -11.02
CA HIS A 333 14.99 -0.68 -10.24
C HIS A 333 16.07 0.20 -10.87
N ARG A 334 17.09 -0.40 -11.50
CA ARG A 334 18.13 0.34 -12.26
C ARG A 334 17.54 1.13 -13.42
N MET A 335 16.60 0.53 -14.16
CA MET A 335 15.92 1.23 -15.24
C MET A 335 15.01 2.34 -14.72
N LEU A 336 14.28 2.05 -13.65
CA LEU A 336 13.23 2.93 -13.15
C LEU A 336 13.78 4.21 -12.49
N VAL A 337 14.92 4.15 -11.80
CA VAL A 337 15.53 5.36 -11.19
C VAL A 337 16.02 6.38 -12.21
N ASP A 338 16.11 6.00 -13.49
CA ASP A 338 16.45 6.85 -14.62
C ASP A 338 15.25 7.21 -15.51
N ASP A 339 14.07 6.65 -15.20
CA ASP A 339 12.85 6.90 -15.95
C ASP A 339 12.28 8.29 -15.68
N GLU A 340 11.97 9.02 -16.75
CA GLU A 340 11.50 10.41 -16.67
C GLU A 340 10.16 10.54 -15.93
N ALA A 341 9.23 9.56 -16.09
CA ALA A 341 7.95 9.58 -15.39
C ALA A 341 8.12 9.34 -13.89
N PHE A 342 9.02 8.45 -13.50
CA PHE A 342 9.34 8.23 -12.08
C PHE A 342 10.03 9.47 -11.46
N ILE A 343 11.03 10.01 -12.13
CA ILE A 343 11.75 11.23 -11.69
C ILE A 343 10.78 12.41 -11.59
N GLY A 344 9.92 12.57 -12.60
CA GLY A 344 8.94 13.66 -12.73
C GLY A 344 7.66 13.47 -11.92
N ASN A 345 7.54 12.37 -11.14
CA ASN A 345 6.36 12.07 -10.31
C ASN A 345 5.06 11.82 -11.09
N ALA A 346 5.16 11.36 -12.34
CA ALA A 346 4.00 11.06 -13.19
C ALA A 346 3.46 9.62 -13.03
N VAL A 347 3.98 8.86 -12.05
CA VAL A 347 3.57 7.48 -11.80
C VAL A 347 2.22 7.40 -11.06
N HIS A 348 1.53 6.29 -11.23
CA HIS A 348 0.27 5.94 -10.54
C HIS A 348 0.17 4.42 -10.35
N THR A 349 -0.85 3.93 -9.64
CA THR A 349 -0.92 2.51 -9.24
C THR A 349 -0.94 1.51 -10.40
N ARG A 350 -1.30 1.93 -11.59
CA ARG A 350 -1.34 1.09 -12.81
C ARG A 350 -0.23 1.41 -13.81
N TRP A 351 0.61 2.40 -13.51
CA TRP A 351 1.58 2.95 -14.46
C TRP A 351 2.52 1.88 -15.06
N ILE A 352 3.04 0.95 -14.24
CA ILE A 352 3.91 -0.13 -14.75
C ILE A 352 3.20 -1.02 -15.77
N GLU A 353 1.90 -1.22 -15.62
CA GLU A 353 1.12 -2.12 -16.47
C GLU A 353 0.63 -1.45 -17.74
N THR A 354 0.45 -0.12 -17.73
CA THR A 354 -0.23 0.62 -18.81
C THR A 354 0.68 1.55 -19.60
N GLU A 355 1.78 2.02 -19.02
CA GLU A 355 2.57 3.12 -19.60
C GLU A 355 4.07 2.87 -19.61
N TRP A 356 4.60 2.05 -18.68
CA TRP A 356 6.03 1.83 -18.58
C TRP A 356 6.58 1.06 -19.81
N SER A 357 7.42 1.75 -20.60
CA SER A 357 7.99 1.22 -21.85
C SER A 357 9.26 0.38 -21.67
N GLY A 358 9.81 0.31 -20.46
CA GLY A 358 11.01 -0.48 -20.16
C GLY A 358 10.79 -1.99 -20.14
N ASN A 359 9.56 -2.46 -20.42
CA ASN A 359 9.27 -3.89 -20.56
C ASN A 359 9.61 -4.30 -22.03
N PRO A 360 10.64 -5.12 -22.29
CA PRO A 360 11.06 -5.48 -23.64
C PRO A 360 10.03 -6.33 -24.42
N GLU A 361 8.89 -6.71 -23.83
CA GLU A 361 7.82 -7.48 -24.48
C GLU A 361 6.58 -6.64 -24.83
N GLY A 362 6.66 -5.30 -24.78
CA GLY A 362 5.58 -4.39 -25.21
C GLY A 362 5.35 -4.28 -26.71
N GLU A 363 6.09 -5.02 -27.56
CA GLU A 363 5.82 -5.15 -28.99
C GLU A 363 5.17 -6.51 -29.27
N SER A 364 3.89 -6.46 -29.59
CA SER A 364 3.01 -7.48 -30.16
C SER A 364 1.99 -8.13 -29.23
N SER A 365 0.89 -7.45 -29.05
CA SER A 365 -0.43 -8.08 -29.20
C SER A 365 -1.37 -7.06 -29.84
N SER A 366 -1.23 -6.93 -31.13
CA SER A 366 -2.27 -6.39 -32.01
C SER A 366 -3.29 -7.48 -32.32
#